data_f25369478e56159dc07b8fdb9ca937bf
#
_entry.id   f25369478e56159dc07b8fdb9ca937bf
#
_cell.length_a   1.000
_cell.length_b   1.000
_cell.length_c   1.000
_cell.angle_alpha   90.00
_cell.angle_beta   90.00
_cell.angle_gamma   90.00
#
_symmetry.space_group_name_H-M   'P 1'
#
loop_
_entity.id
_entity.type
_entity.pdbx_description
1 polymer ?
#
loop_
_entity_poly.entity_id
_entity_poly.type
_entity_poly.pdbx_seq_one_letter_code
_entity_poly.pdbx_strand_id
1 'polypeptide(L)'
;PERLARLREFLRSLGMSLGGGEEPSPHDYAQLATAVRMRPDSALLQTVMLRSMQQAIYSPDNAGHFGLAYEAYSHFTSPIRRYPDLLTHRVIKALLGGHTYRPVLEDDSAAPTGIRPAAIPESGGARRNRRQPEADKHPLETWRTLGSLCSANERRADEASRDVEAWLKCQ
;
A
#
# COMPACT_ATOMS: atom_id res chain seq x y z
N PRO A 1 -16.83 4.82 5.66
CA PRO A 1 -18.00 4.93 6.57
C PRO A 1 -19.03 3.83 6.33
N GLU A 2 -19.41 3.57 5.09
CA GLU A 2 -20.47 2.60 4.76
C GLU A 2 -20.16 1.17 5.22
N ARG A 3 -18.95 0.66 5.00
CA ARG A 3 -18.55 -0.69 5.43
C ARG A 3 -18.60 -0.85 6.96
N LEU A 4 -18.24 0.19 7.70
CA LEU A 4 -18.31 0.22 9.15
C LEU A 4 -19.76 0.21 9.63
N ALA A 5 -20.63 0.97 8.99
CA ALA A 5 -22.06 0.99 9.31
C ALA A 5 -22.69 -0.41 9.12
N ARG A 6 -22.40 -1.08 8.00
CA ARG A 6 -22.85 -2.46 7.73
C ARG A 6 -22.32 -3.46 8.77
N LEU A 7 -21.03 -3.35 9.18
CA LEU A 7 -20.49 -4.19 10.24
C LEU A 7 -21.26 -3.99 11.55
N ARG A 8 -21.54 -2.75 11.93
CA ARG A 8 -22.27 -2.44 13.17
C ARG A 8 -23.70 -2.96 13.16
N GLU A 9 -24.40 -2.82 12.04
CA GLU A 9 -25.75 -3.35 11.87
C GLU A 9 -25.74 -4.87 12.01
N PHE A 10 -24.80 -5.55 11.37
CA PHE A 10 -24.63 -6.98 11.48
C PHE A 10 -24.32 -7.43 12.91
N LEU A 11 -23.39 -6.75 13.61
CA LEU A 11 -23.06 -7.06 15.00
C LEU A 11 -24.26 -6.87 15.95
N ARG A 12 -25.07 -5.81 15.73
CA ARG A 12 -26.29 -5.56 16.50
C ARG A 12 -27.30 -6.70 16.36
N SER A 13 -27.45 -7.26 15.16
CA SER A 13 -28.36 -8.40 14.94
C SER A 13 -27.96 -9.65 15.74
N LEU A 14 -26.67 -9.72 16.14
CA LEU A 14 -26.12 -10.82 16.96
C LEU A 14 -25.96 -10.45 18.43
N GLY A 15 -26.51 -9.32 18.87
CA GLY A 15 -26.40 -8.82 20.24
C GLY A 15 -25.00 -8.34 20.62
N MET A 16 -24.17 -8.00 19.62
CA MET A 16 -22.78 -7.53 19.80
C MET A 16 -22.64 -6.05 19.41
N SER A 17 -21.57 -5.43 19.87
CA SER A 17 -21.24 -4.06 19.51
C SER A 17 -19.75 -3.89 19.27
N LEU A 18 -19.41 -2.95 18.38
CA LEU A 18 -18.03 -2.45 18.19
C LEU A 18 -17.89 -1.13 18.93
N GLY A 19 -16.90 -1.01 19.81
CA GLY A 19 -16.54 0.22 20.50
C GLY A 19 -16.03 1.32 19.57
N GLY A 20 -15.56 2.44 20.15
CA GLY A 20 -14.85 3.51 19.42
C GLY A 20 -15.72 4.47 18.63
N GLY A 21 -17.06 4.53 18.86
CA GLY A 21 -17.93 5.51 18.19
C GLY A 21 -17.79 5.52 16.67
N GLU A 22 -17.70 6.67 16.02
CA GLU A 22 -17.61 6.77 14.56
C GLU A 22 -16.25 6.35 14.01
N GLU A 23 -15.19 6.44 14.82
CA GLU A 23 -13.82 6.08 14.44
C GLU A 23 -13.24 5.01 15.40
N PRO A 24 -13.58 3.72 15.21
CA PRO A 24 -13.06 2.66 16.06
C PRO A 24 -11.54 2.52 15.91
N SER A 25 -10.87 2.39 17.04
CA SER A 25 -9.43 2.19 17.13
C SER A 25 -9.02 0.74 16.82
N PRO A 26 -7.74 0.45 16.58
CA PRO A 26 -7.22 -0.92 16.52
C PRO A 26 -7.54 -1.73 17.79
N HIS A 27 -7.57 -1.08 18.96
CA HIS A 27 -7.89 -1.71 20.23
C HIS A 27 -9.36 -2.18 20.28
N ASP A 28 -10.31 -1.38 19.77
CA ASP A 28 -11.72 -1.76 19.73
C ASP A 28 -11.94 -3.00 18.84
N TYR A 29 -11.24 -3.07 17.71
CA TYR A 29 -11.25 -4.27 16.87
C TYR A 29 -10.60 -5.48 17.55
N ALA A 30 -9.53 -5.30 18.32
CA ALA A 30 -8.88 -6.37 19.07
C ALA A 30 -9.80 -6.91 20.19
N GLN A 31 -10.52 -6.04 20.87
CA GLN A 31 -11.53 -6.44 21.87
C GLN A 31 -12.67 -7.24 21.23
N LEU A 32 -13.19 -6.75 20.09
CA LEU A 32 -14.23 -7.48 19.35
C LEU A 32 -13.71 -8.84 18.85
N ALA A 33 -12.49 -8.91 18.31
CA ALA A 33 -11.87 -10.17 17.86
C ALA A 33 -11.74 -11.17 19.01
N THR A 34 -11.40 -10.71 20.22
CA THR A 34 -11.32 -11.53 21.43
C THR A 34 -12.70 -12.06 21.83
N ALA A 35 -13.72 -11.21 21.82
CA ALA A 35 -15.09 -11.61 22.15
C ALA A 35 -15.67 -12.62 21.13
N VAL A 36 -15.28 -12.52 19.88
CA VAL A 36 -15.73 -13.41 18.80
C VAL A 36 -15.03 -14.78 18.83
N ARG A 37 -13.82 -14.86 19.35
CA ARG A 37 -12.92 -16.02 19.21
C ARG A 37 -13.53 -17.35 19.67
N MET A 38 -14.32 -17.36 20.72
CA MET A 38 -14.89 -18.56 21.33
C MET A 38 -16.30 -18.89 20.80
N ARG A 39 -16.81 -18.14 19.84
CA ARG A 39 -18.15 -18.34 19.27
C ARG A 39 -18.14 -19.40 18.17
N PRO A 40 -19.23 -20.17 18.00
CA PRO A 40 -19.37 -21.14 16.91
C PRO A 40 -19.28 -20.48 15.51
N ASP A 41 -19.73 -19.22 15.39
CA ASP A 41 -19.76 -18.41 14.17
C ASP A 41 -18.50 -17.52 14.01
N SER A 42 -17.43 -17.78 14.76
CA SER A 42 -16.21 -16.97 14.80
C SER A 42 -15.58 -16.74 13.42
N ALA A 43 -15.52 -17.76 12.57
CA ALA A 43 -14.94 -17.65 11.23
C ALA A 43 -15.70 -16.67 10.33
N LEU A 44 -17.03 -16.69 10.37
CA LEU A 44 -17.89 -15.75 9.66
C LEU A 44 -17.67 -14.33 10.18
N LEU A 45 -17.72 -14.14 11.49
CA LEU A 45 -17.53 -12.84 12.12
C LEU A 45 -16.17 -12.23 11.81
N GLN A 46 -15.08 -13.00 11.90
CA GLN A 46 -13.74 -12.56 11.52
C GLN A 46 -13.67 -12.15 10.06
N THR A 47 -14.32 -12.89 9.15
CA THR A 47 -14.38 -12.54 7.73
C THR A 47 -15.12 -11.22 7.50
N VAL A 48 -16.24 -11.00 8.17
CA VAL A 48 -17.01 -9.74 8.07
C VAL A 48 -16.22 -8.57 8.66
N MET A 49 -15.55 -8.78 9.79
CA MET A 49 -14.65 -7.78 10.39
C MET A 49 -13.53 -7.38 9.43
N LEU A 50 -12.83 -8.34 8.81
CA LEU A 50 -11.78 -8.07 7.83
C LEU A 50 -12.31 -7.30 6.61
N ARG A 51 -13.49 -7.67 6.10
CA ARG A 51 -14.13 -6.97 4.98
C ARG A 51 -14.57 -5.55 5.30
N SER A 52 -14.79 -5.23 6.58
CA SER A 52 -15.14 -3.89 7.02
C SER A 52 -13.94 -2.93 7.03
N MET A 53 -12.73 -3.45 7.13
CA MET A 53 -11.51 -2.65 7.14
C MET A 53 -11.23 -2.03 5.74
N GLN A 54 -10.55 -0.91 5.75
CA GLN A 54 -10.04 -0.31 4.51
C GLN A 54 -8.82 -1.08 4.03
N GLN A 55 -8.67 -1.19 2.73
CA GLN A 55 -7.42 -1.69 2.15
C GLN A 55 -6.28 -0.71 2.42
N ALA A 56 -5.10 -1.26 2.68
CA ALA A 56 -3.89 -0.47 2.77
C ALA A 56 -3.62 0.26 1.44
N ILE A 57 -3.10 1.46 1.53
CA ILE A 57 -2.67 2.27 0.39
C ILE A 57 -1.25 2.76 0.63
N TYR A 58 -0.50 2.94 -0.44
CA TYR A 58 0.78 3.64 -0.38
C TYR A 58 0.54 5.14 -0.42
N SER A 59 1.07 5.86 0.55
CA SER A 59 0.96 7.32 0.65
C SER A 59 2.25 7.91 1.20
N PRO A 60 2.66 9.12 0.77
CA PRO A 60 3.70 9.87 1.44
C PRO A 60 3.24 10.43 2.79
N ASP A 61 1.93 10.55 2.99
CA ASP A 61 1.35 11.04 4.24
C ASP A 61 1.32 9.89 5.26
N ASN A 62 1.89 10.11 6.45
CA ASN A 62 1.92 9.10 7.49
C ASN A 62 0.55 8.94 8.15
N ALA A 63 -0.18 7.90 7.80
CA ALA A 63 -1.44 7.53 8.43
C ALA A 63 -1.30 6.37 9.44
N GLY A 64 -0.06 5.96 9.74
CA GLY A 64 0.21 4.79 10.57
C GLY A 64 -0.20 3.46 9.90
N HIS A 65 -0.25 2.41 10.68
CA HIS A 65 -0.73 1.10 10.25
C HIS A 65 -1.79 0.56 11.21
N PHE A 66 -3.05 0.69 10.84
CA PHE A 66 -4.18 0.31 11.68
C PHE A 66 -4.10 -1.14 12.16
N GLY A 67 -3.88 -2.09 11.28
CA GLY A 67 -3.89 -3.53 11.62
C GLY A 67 -2.72 -3.98 12.51
N LEU A 68 -1.62 -3.20 12.57
CA LEU A 68 -0.48 -3.44 13.45
C LEU A 68 -0.45 -2.50 14.65
N ALA A 69 -1.36 -1.54 14.72
CA ALA A 69 -1.40 -0.47 15.74
C ALA A 69 -0.07 0.32 15.83
N TYR A 70 0.59 0.56 14.71
CA TYR A 70 1.81 1.36 14.64
C TYR A 70 1.49 2.80 14.24
N GLU A 71 2.11 3.77 14.90
CA GLU A 71 1.99 5.19 14.57
C GLU A 71 2.66 5.55 13.25
N ALA A 72 3.68 4.81 12.84
CA ALA A 72 4.36 4.96 11.57
C ALA A 72 4.76 3.60 11.02
N TYR A 73 4.62 3.42 9.72
CA TYR A 73 4.98 2.19 9.05
C TYR A 73 5.45 2.47 7.62
N SER A 74 6.50 1.79 7.20
CA SER A 74 6.97 1.84 5.82
C SER A 74 7.41 0.46 5.35
N HIS A 75 7.14 0.17 4.11
CA HIS A 75 7.70 -1.01 3.44
C HIS A 75 9.20 -0.80 3.17
N PHE A 76 10.02 -1.80 3.50
CA PHE A 76 11.47 -1.71 3.39
C PHE A 76 12.15 -3.01 2.95
N THR A 77 11.64 -4.17 3.38
CA THR A 77 12.38 -5.44 3.37
C THR A 77 12.37 -6.19 2.04
N SER A 78 11.61 -5.76 1.05
CA SER A 78 11.45 -6.50 -0.22
C SER A 78 11.60 -5.63 -1.49
N PRO A 79 12.73 -4.89 -1.66
CA PRO A 79 12.90 -3.94 -2.77
C PRO A 79 12.98 -4.60 -4.16
N ILE A 80 13.19 -5.91 -4.24
CA ILE A 80 13.24 -6.65 -5.51
C ILE A 80 11.85 -6.80 -6.12
N ARG A 81 10.81 -6.99 -5.30
CA ARG A 81 9.44 -7.28 -5.76
C ARG A 81 8.42 -6.20 -5.44
N ARG A 82 8.74 -5.25 -4.56
CA ARG A 82 7.86 -4.14 -4.21
C ARG A 82 8.54 -2.81 -4.50
N TYR A 83 7.96 -2.07 -5.44
CA TYR A 83 8.52 -0.78 -5.85
C TYR A 83 8.56 0.26 -4.71
N PRO A 84 7.56 0.36 -3.80
CA PRO A 84 7.65 1.24 -2.64
C PRO A 84 8.86 0.98 -1.74
N ASP A 85 9.24 -0.29 -1.53
CA ASP A 85 10.46 -0.63 -0.78
C ASP A 85 11.70 -0.07 -1.50
N LEU A 86 11.78 -0.24 -2.82
CA LEU A 86 12.87 0.31 -3.61
C LEU A 86 12.95 1.84 -3.54
N LEU A 87 11.81 2.52 -3.55
CA LEU A 87 11.74 3.97 -3.36
C LEU A 87 12.27 4.37 -1.98
N THR A 88 11.89 3.66 -0.93
CA THR A 88 12.39 3.87 0.44
C THR A 88 13.91 3.74 0.50
N HIS A 89 14.48 2.68 -0.12
CA HIS A 89 15.93 2.51 -0.21
C HIS A 89 16.61 3.66 -0.96
N ARG A 90 16.03 4.13 -2.07
CA ARG A 90 16.58 5.26 -2.85
C ARG A 90 16.57 6.56 -2.05
N VAL A 91 15.49 6.82 -1.31
CA VAL A 91 15.40 7.98 -0.41
C VAL A 91 16.46 7.92 0.67
N ILE A 92 16.58 6.79 1.38
CA ILE A 92 17.58 6.61 2.43
C ILE A 92 18.99 6.79 1.88
N LYS A 93 19.31 6.17 0.73
CA LYS A 93 20.61 6.30 0.07
C LYS A 93 20.94 7.76 -0.30
N ALA A 94 19.96 8.49 -0.78
CA ALA A 94 20.11 9.91 -1.10
C ALA A 94 20.39 10.74 0.15
N LEU A 95 19.62 10.53 1.23
CA LEU A 95 19.81 11.22 2.50
C LEU A 95 21.19 10.95 3.10
N LEU A 96 21.65 9.71 3.07
CA LEU A 96 23.03 9.35 3.51
C LEU A 96 24.10 10.00 2.64
N GLY A 97 23.81 10.25 1.38
CA GLY A 97 24.67 10.99 0.45
C GLY A 97 24.54 12.52 0.52
N GLY A 98 23.79 13.05 1.48
CA GLY A 98 23.61 14.50 1.70
C GLY A 98 22.75 15.20 0.64
N HIS A 99 21.89 14.47 -0.09
CA HIS A 99 21.02 15.05 -1.11
C HIS A 99 19.59 14.51 -0.99
N THR A 100 18.64 15.17 -1.66
CA THR A 100 17.23 14.78 -1.68
C THR A 100 16.94 13.93 -2.91
N TYR A 101 16.31 12.77 -2.74
CA TYR A 101 15.80 11.96 -3.85
C TYR A 101 14.53 12.57 -4.40
N ARG A 102 14.49 12.78 -5.71
CA ARG A 102 13.30 13.24 -6.45
C ARG A 102 12.93 12.19 -7.49
N PRO A 103 11.78 11.53 -7.33
CA PRO A 103 11.29 10.59 -8.34
C PRO A 103 10.85 11.36 -9.58
N VAL A 104 11.04 10.78 -10.74
CA VAL A 104 10.57 11.29 -12.03
C VAL A 104 9.50 10.35 -12.54
N LEU A 105 8.33 10.89 -12.87
CA LEU A 105 7.30 10.19 -13.63
C LEU A 105 7.60 10.46 -15.11
N GLU A 106 7.89 9.42 -15.89
CA GLU A 106 7.93 9.54 -17.34
C GLU A 106 6.48 9.63 -17.82
N ASP A 107 6.16 10.66 -18.61
CA ASP A 107 4.85 10.77 -19.25
C ASP A 107 4.63 9.56 -20.16
N ASP A 108 3.49 8.91 -20.01
CA ASP A 108 3.06 7.72 -20.77
C ASP A 108 2.80 7.99 -22.27
N SER A 109 3.19 9.14 -22.77
CA SER A 109 3.08 9.52 -24.21
C SER A 109 4.08 8.78 -25.11
N ALA A 110 5.09 8.12 -24.53
CA ALA A 110 5.97 7.20 -25.25
C ALA A 110 5.50 5.76 -25.01
N ALA A 111 4.94 5.13 -26.03
CA ALA A 111 4.56 3.72 -26.02
C ALA A 111 5.64 2.84 -25.34
N PRO A 112 5.26 1.82 -24.56
CA PRO A 112 6.21 0.95 -23.86
C PRO A 112 7.00 0.14 -24.90
N THR A 113 8.04 0.72 -25.42
CA THR A 113 9.06 -0.01 -26.14
C THR A 113 9.91 -0.76 -25.12
N GLY A 114 9.55 -2.02 -24.89
CA GLY A 114 10.39 -3.07 -24.32
C GLY A 114 11.16 -2.70 -23.06
N ILE A 115 11.21 -3.64 -22.12
CA ILE A 115 12.08 -3.63 -20.94
C ILE A 115 13.51 -3.27 -21.38
N ARG A 116 13.90 -2.00 -21.23
CA ARG A 116 15.31 -1.64 -21.34
C ARG A 116 16.00 -2.11 -20.07
N PRO A 117 16.97 -3.05 -20.15
CA PRO A 117 17.80 -3.35 -19.01
C PRO A 117 18.44 -2.03 -18.55
N ALA A 118 18.36 -1.74 -17.25
CA ALA A 118 19.08 -0.62 -16.68
C ALA A 118 20.55 -0.77 -17.06
N ALA A 119 21.09 0.17 -17.83
CA ALA A 119 22.49 0.19 -18.19
C ALA A 119 23.29 0.20 -16.89
N ILE A 120 24.06 -0.84 -16.66
CA ILE A 120 25.08 -0.88 -15.62
C ILE A 120 26.02 0.28 -15.94
N PRO A 121 26.26 1.25 -15.04
CA PRO A 121 27.19 2.31 -15.33
C PRO A 121 28.60 1.71 -15.44
N GLU A 122 29.10 1.65 -16.67
CA GLU A 122 30.52 1.38 -16.88
C GLU A 122 31.32 2.50 -16.20
N SER A 123 32.24 2.13 -15.35
CA SER A 123 33.21 3.02 -14.71
C SER A 123 34.08 3.66 -15.80
N GLY A 124 33.86 4.91 -16.10
CA GLY A 124 34.74 5.65 -17.01
C GLY A 124 34.06 6.80 -17.72
N GLY A 125 34.23 7.97 -17.15
CA GLY A 125 34.28 9.28 -17.75
C GLY A 125 33.38 9.62 -18.94
N ALA A 126 32.29 10.33 -18.67
CA ALA A 126 31.82 11.53 -19.37
C ALA A 126 30.54 12.00 -18.66
N ARG A 127 30.60 13.12 -17.98
CA ARG A 127 29.44 13.88 -17.54
C ARG A 127 28.60 14.23 -18.78
N ARG A 128 27.73 13.34 -19.22
CA ARG A 128 26.63 13.70 -20.10
C ARG A 128 25.75 14.65 -19.30
N ASN A 129 25.73 15.89 -19.75
CA ASN A 129 24.83 16.95 -19.28
C ASN A 129 23.40 16.49 -19.56
N ARG A 130 22.86 15.65 -18.67
CA ARG A 130 21.46 15.28 -18.66
C ARG A 130 20.73 16.55 -18.25
N ARG A 131 20.06 17.21 -19.20
CA ARG A 131 19.12 18.29 -18.90
C ARG A 131 18.33 17.82 -17.68
N GLN A 132 18.52 18.52 -16.55
CA GLN A 132 17.68 18.32 -15.37
C GLN A 132 16.26 18.56 -15.85
N PRO A 133 15.34 17.59 -15.70
CA PRO A 133 13.93 17.86 -15.95
C PRO A 133 13.55 19.05 -15.05
N GLU A 134 12.79 19.97 -15.60
CA GLU A 134 12.29 21.16 -14.95
C GLU A 134 11.83 20.79 -13.55
N ALA A 135 12.35 21.50 -12.54
CA ALA A 135 12.14 21.12 -11.14
C ALA A 135 10.63 21.08 -10.87
N ASP A 136 10.12 19.89 -10.55
CA ASP A 136 8.71 19.66 -10.21
C ASP A 136 8.25 20.73 -9.21
N LYS A 137 7.28 21.55 -9.61
CA LYS A 137 6.73 22.62 -8.78
C LYS A 137 6.03 22.08 -7.53
N HIS A 138 5.71 20.75 -7.51
CA HIS A 138 5.01 20.07 -6.42
C HIS A 138 5.59 18.66 -6.14
N PRO A 139 6.73 18.53 -5.48
CA PRO A 139 7.35 17.22 -5.21
C PRO A 139 6.43 16.26 -4.42
N LEU A 140 5.57 16.79 -3.54
CA LEU A 140 4.62 15.98 -2.78
C LEU A 140 3.54 15.35 -3.67
N GLU A 141 3.13 16.05 -4.72
CA GLU A 141 2.12 15.57 -5.68
C GLU A 141 2.64 14.40 -6.51
N THR A 142 3.91 14.44 -6.92
CA THR A 142 4.60 13.31 -7.55
C THR A 142 4.62 12.08 -6.66
N TRP A 143 4.91 12.24 -5.37
CA TRP A 143 4.87 11.14 -4.40
C TRP A 143 3.45 10.58 -4.20
N ARG A 144 2.43 11.42 -4.17
CA ARG A 144 1.02 10.98 -4.08
C ARG A 144 0.61 10.19 -5.32
N THR A 145 0.99 10.65 -6.50
CA THR A 145 0.75 9.93 -7.76
C THR A 145 1.43 8.56 -7.76
N LEU A 146 2.70 8.49 -7.36
CA LEU A 146 3.42 7.22 -7.22
C LEU A 146 2.74 6.27 -6.22
N GLY A 147 2.32 6.78 -5.08
CA GLY A 147 1.56 6.00 -4.09
C GLY A 147 0.29 5.41 -4.67
N SER A 148 -0.49 6.22 -5.39
CA SER A 148 -1.71 5.77 -6.08
C SER A 148 -1.41 4.70 -7.13
N LEU A 149 -0.40 4.88 -7.97
CA LEU A 149 0.02 3.91 -9.00
C LEU A 149 0.47 2.59 -8.36
N CYS A 150 1.30 2.64 -7.32
CA CYS A 150 1.74 1.44 -6.60
C CYS A 150 0.56 0.69 -6.00
N SER A 151 -0.38 1.41 -5.37
CA SER A 151 -1.57 0.81 -4.78
C SER A 151 -2.50 0.18 -5.83
N ALA A 152 -2.65 0.82 -6.99
CA ALA A 152 -3.45 0.29 -8.09
C ALA A 152 -2.81 -0.97 -8.70
N ASN A 153 -1.50 -0.96 -8.91
CA ASN A 153 -0.78 -2.10 -9.49
C ASN A 153 -0.76 -3.30 -8.55
N GLU A 154 -0.63 -3.09 -7.24
CA GLU A 154 -0.72 -4.17 -6.25
C GLU A 154 -2.11 -4.83 -6.27
N ARG A 155 -3.18 -4.03 -6.29
CA ARG A 155 -4.55 -4.55 -6.41
C ARG A 155 -4.77 -5.36 -7.69
N ARG A 156 -4.25 -4.88 -8.82
CA ARG A 156 -4.33 -5.61 -10.10
C ARG A 156 -3.58 -6.94 -10.05
N ALA A 157 -2.40 -6.97 -9.42
CA ALA A 157 -1.63 -8.19 -9.24
C ALA A 157 -2.35 -9.22 -8.36
N ASP A 158 -2.95 -8.75 -7.25
CA ASP A 158 -3.75 -9.60 -6.36
C ASP A 158 -5.00 -10.14 -7.06
N GLU A 159 -5.67 -9.33 -7.88
CA GLU A 159 -6.85 -9.74 -8.65
C GLU A 159 -6.46 -10.81 -9.68
N ALA A 160 -5.40 -10.58 -10.46
CA ALA A 160 -4.90 -11.55 -11.42
C ALA A 160 -4.51 -12.89 -10.76
N SER A 161 -3.89 -12.84 -9.58
CA SER A 161 -3.55 -14.05 -8.83
C SER A 161 -4.79 -14.82 -8.39
N ARG A 162 -5.83 -14.12 -7.91
CA ARG A 162 -7.11 -14.75 -7.52
C ARG A 162 -7.86 -15.35 -8.70
N ASP A 163 -7.81 -14.70 -9.85
CA ASP A 163 -8.46 -15.19 -11.07
C ASP A 163 -7.80 -16.50 -11.54
N VAL A 164 -6.47 -16.57 -11.51
CA VAL A 164 -5.73 -17.82 -11.83
C VAL A 164 -6.06 -18.92 -10.83
N GLU A 165 -6.09 -18.61 -9.52
CA GLU A 165 -6.47 -19.60 -8.50
C GLU A 165 -7.92 -20.09 -8.67
N ALA A 166 -8.84 -19.19 -9.00
CA ALA A 166 -10.24 -19.56 -9.27
C ALA A 166 -10.35 -20.46 -10.49
N TRP A 167 -9.63 -20.14 -11.57
CA TRP A 167 -9.59 -20.95 -12.78
C TRP A 167 -9.03 -22.36 -12.52
N LEU A 168 -7.94 -22.47 -11.75
CA LEU A 168 -7.34 -23.75 -11.38
C LEU A 168 -8.28 -24.62 -10.53
N LYS A 169 -9.14 -24.01 -9.71
CA LYS A 169 -10.13 -24.77 -8.89
C LYS A 169 -11.33 -25.26 -9.70
N CYS A 170 -11.54 -24.74 -10.91
CA CYS A 170 -12.62 -25.17 -11.80
C CYS A 170 -12.22 -26.31 -12.76
N GLN A 171 -10.97 -26.72 -12.77
CA GLN A 171 -10.44 -27.89 -13.50
C GLN A 171 -10.49 -29.14 -12.64
#